data_a35310c5e1668df493b8d53bc322922b
#
_entry.id   a35310c5e1668df493b8d53bc322922b
#
_cell.length_a   1.000
_cell.length_b   1.000
_cell.length_c   1.000
_cell.angle_alpha   90.00
_cell.angle_beta   90.00
_cell.angle_gamma   90.00
#
_symmetry.space_group_name_H-M   'P 1'
#
loop_
_entity.id
_entity.type
_entity.pdbx_description
1 polymer ?
#
loop_
_entity_poly.entity_id
_entity_poly.type
_entity_poly.pdbx_seq_one_letter_code
_entity_poly.pdbx_strand_id
1 'polypeptide(L)'
;MVIVITGVTRGLGRALAGEFIRLGHTVVGCGRSGEGIIDLRFSHPAPHDFSVVDVTAVTKVELWADRVLGLQGAPDLLLNNAALMNAPAPLWRVPAAEFSRMIEVNLAGVANVIRAFVPAMIARGKGVVVNFSSGWGRSVSPEVAPYCATKWAIEGLTKALAEELPAGLAAIPLNPGIIDTDMLRSCWGGEASQHPKPDAWAKVAAPFLLGLGPADNGRSLTVGGGDD
;
A
#
# COMPACT_ATOMS: atom_id res chain seq x y z
N MET A 1 -5.74 -15.80 7.08
CA MET A 1 -4.64 -14.83 7.30
C MET A 1 -5.24 -13.52 7.78
N VAL A 2 -4.49 -12.77 8.57
CA VAL A 2 -4.78 -11.38 8.92
C VAL A 2 -4.00 -10.47 7.96
N ILE A 3 -4.72 -9.63 7.22
CA ILE A 3 -4.16 -8.74 6.19
C ILE A 3 -4.43 -7.30 6.59
N VAL A 4 -3.38 -6.53 6.77
CA VAL A 4 -3.45 -5.09 7.08
C VAL A 4 -3.22 -4.29 5.80
N ILE A 5 -4.12 -3.35 5.48
CA ILE A 5 -4.05 -2.55 4.25
C ILE A 5 -4.22 -1.07 4.58
N THR A 6 -3.31 -0.23 4.14
CA THR A 6 -3.50 1.23 4.20
C THR A 6 -4.13 1.76 2.91
N GLY A 7 -5.01 2.79 3.03
CA GLY A 7 -5.65 3.39 1.86
C GLY A 7 -6.81 2.56 1.27
N VAL A 8 -7.68 1.99 2.13
CA VAL A 8 -8.77 1.07 1.73
C VAL A 8 -10.04 1.75 1.23
N THR A 9 -10.15 3.07 1.24
CA THR A 9 -11.43 3.75 0.95
C THR A 9 -11.72 3.90 -0.54
N ARG A 10 -10.74 3.69 -1.42
CA ARG A 10 -10.88 3.76 -2.89
C ARG A 10 -9.75 3.01 -3.61
N GLY A 11 -9.88 2.91 -4.93
CA GLY A 11 -8.84 2.38 -5.83
C GLY A 11 -8.39 0.96 -5.47
N LEU A 12 -7.09 0.70 -5.59
CA LEU A 12 -6.50 -0.62 -5.42
C LEU A 12 -6.72 -1.19 -4.02
N GLY A 13 -6.57 -0.36 -2.97
CA GLY A 13 -6.74 -0.80 -1.59
C GLY A 13 -8.17 -1.25 -1.28
N ARG A 14 -9.18 -0.59 -1.85
CA ARG A 14 -10.57 -1.00 -1.70
C ARG A 14 -10.87 -2.31 -2.43
N ALA A 15 -10.39 -2.43 -3.66
CA ALA A 15 -10.57 -3.63 -4.46
C ALA A 15 -9.88 -4.85 -3.83
N LEU A 16 -8.64 -4.68 -3.34
CA LEU A 16 -7.93 -5.73 -2.59
C LEU A 16 -8.66 -6.12 -1.32
N ALA A 17 -9.18 -5.15 -0.54
CA ALA A 17 -9.92 -5.45 0.67
C ALA A 17 -11.12 -6.35 0.37
N GLY A 18 -11.94 -6.01 -0.63
CA GLY A 18 -13.08 -6.82 -1.07
C GLY A 18 -12.67 -8.22 -1.55
N GLU A 19 -11.60 -8.31 -2.35
CA GLU A 19 -11.14 -9.60 -2.88
C GLU A 19 -10.56 -10.51 -1.80
N PHE A 20 -9.74 -10.01 -0.86
CA PHE A 20 -9.25 -10.81 0.26
C PHE A 20 -10.38 -11.30 1.17
N ILE A 21 -11.39 -10.47 1.42
CA ILE A 21 -12.59 -10.86 2.16
C ILE A 21 -13.32 -11.99 1.43
N ARG A 22 -13.51 -11.86 0.12
CA ARG A 22 -14.12 -12.89 -0.72
C ARG A 22 -13.35 -14.22 -0.68
N LEU A 23 -12.02 -14.15 -0.55
CA LEU A 23 -11.14 -15.31 -0.40
C LEU A 23 -11.10 -15.88 1.04
N GLY A 24 -11.87 -15.33 1.97
CA GLY A 24 -11.98 -15.84 3.35
C GLY A 24 -10.89 -15.36 4.31
N HIS A 25 -10.23 -14.24 4.00
CA HIS A 25 -9.21 -13.65 4.87
C HIS A 25 -9.78 -12.53 5.74
N THR A 26 -9.24 -12.34 6.94
CA THR A 26 -9.57 -11.19 7.80
C THR A 26 -8.81 -9.96 7.30
N VAL A 27 -9.54 -8.92 6.95
CA VAL A 27 -8.97 -7.65 6.49
C VAL A 27 -9.12 -6.59 7.57
N VAL A 28 -8.01 -5.93 7.86
CA VAL A 28 -7.95 -4.74 8.71
C VAL A 28 -7.44 -3.58 7.87
N GLY A 29 -8.20 -2.52 7.79
CA GLY A 29 -7.86 -1.43 6.88
C GLY A 29 -7.97 -0.05 7.48
N CYS A 30 -7.20 0.89 6.94
CA CYS A 30 -7.34 2.29 7.30
C CYS A 30 -7.41 3.21 6.07
N GLY A 31 -8.02 4.38 6.29
CA GLY A 31 -8.10 5.44 5.30
C GLY A 31 -8.56 6.75 5.92
N ARG A 32 -8.47 7.84 5.18
CA ARG A 32 -8.81 9.19 5.68
C ARG A 32 -10.29 9.54 5.54
N SER A 33 -11.00 8.92 4.58
CA SER A 33 -12.42 9.20 4.33
C SER A 33 -13.28 8.51 5.39
N GLY A 34 -13.91 9.31 6.27
CA GLY A 34 -14.87 8.80 7.26
C GLY A 34 -16.04 8.07 6.60
N GLU A 35 -16.61 8.66 5.55
CA GLU A 35 -17.71 8.04 4.78
C GLU A 35 -17.31 6.70 4.17
N GLY A 36 -16.14 6.64 3.50
CA GLY A 36 -15.65 5.39 2.92
C GLY A 36 -15.35 4.31 3.97
N ILE A 37 -14.95 4.70 5.19
CA ILE A 37 -14.75 3.75 6.30
C ILE A 37 -16.11 3.28 6.85
N ILE A 38 -17.10 4.15 6.98
CA ILE A 38 -18.46 3.77 7.42
C ILE A 38 -19.06 2.76 6.43
N ASP A 39 -18.95 3.02 5.14
CA ASP A 39 -19.42 2.11 4.08
C ASP A 39 -18.73 0.72 4.14
N LEU A 40 -17.41 0.70 4.35
CA LEU A 40 -16.67 -0.56 4.52
C LEU A 40 -17.09 -1.34 5.76
N ARG A 41 -17.32 -0.67 6.90
CA ARG A 41 -17.82 -1.30 8.14
C ARG A 41 -19.22 -1.87 7.99
N PHE A 42 -20.07 -1.17 7.24
CA PHE A 42 -21.43 -1.65 6.97
C PHE A 42 -21.42 -2.86 6.03
N SER A 43 -20.62 -2.80 4.97
CA SER A 43 -20.54 -3.86 3.95
C SER A 43 -19.77 -5.10 4.43
N HIS A 44 -18.84 -4.92 5.37
CA HIS A 44 -17.95 -5.98 5.85
C HIS A 44 -17.81 -5.89 7.38
N PRO A 45 -18.79 -6.45 8.12
CA PRO A 45 -18.74 -6.48 9.59
C PRO A 45 -17.61 -7.37 10.12
N ALA A 46 -17.53 -7.54 11.43
CA ALA A 46 -16.57 -8.44 12.06
C ALA A 46 -16.50 -9.81 11.36
N PRO A 47 -15.32 -10.42 11.21
CA PRO A 47 -14.06 -10.10 11.90
C PRO A 47 -13.22 -8.99 11.23
N HIS A 48 -13.72 -8.34 10.18
CA HIS A 48 -13.02 -7.26 9.49
C HIS A 48 -13.06 -5.97 10.32
N ASP A 49 -12.03 -5.13 10.19
CA ASP A 49 -11.94 -3.87 10.94
C ASP A 49 -11.40 -2.73 10.06
N PHE A 50 -12.16 -1.64 9.99
CA PHE A 50 -11.80 -0.47 9.20
C PHE A 50 -11.78 0.78 10.05
N SER A 51 -10.73 1.60 9.93
CA SER A 51 -10.49 2.75 10.81
C SER A 51 -10.18 4.03 10.04
N VAL A 52 -10.65 5.16 10.57
CA VAL A 52 -10.26 6.48 10.06
C VAL A 52 -8.89 6.83 10.64
N VAL A 53 -7.83 6.63 9.83
CA VAL A 53 -6.45 6.94 10.20
C VAL A 53 -5.75 7.60 9.03
N ASP A 54 -5.09 8.74 9.27
CA ASP A 54 -4.11 9.31 8.36
C ASP A 54 -2.74 8.72 8.71
N VAL A 55 -2.08 8.05 7.77
CA VAL A 55 -0.78 7.40 7.95
C VAL A 55 0.34 8.37 8.34
N THR A 56 0.14 9.68 8.13
CA THR A 56 1.10 10.71 8.52
C THR A 56 1.00 11.09 10.00
N ALA A 57 -0.10 10.73 10.67
CA ALA A 57 -0.34 11.02 12.07
C ALA A 57 0.21 9.88 12.95
N VAL A 58 1.49 9.96 13.34
CA VAL A 58 2.25 8.92 14.05
C VAL A 58 1.44 8.31 15.19
N THR A 59 1.00 9.13 16.15
CA THR A 59 0.24 8.64 17.32
C THR A 59 -1.06 7.93 16.95
N LYS A 60 -1.76 8.38 15.89
CA LYS A 60 -2.97 7.68 15.42
C LYS A 60 -2.65 6.33 14.80
N VAL A 61 -1.52 6.22 14.10
CA VAL A 61 -1.05 4.94 13.53
C VAL A 61 -0.67 3.98 14.66
N GLU A 62 0.05 4.45 15.67
CA GLU A 62 0.42 3.66 16.86
C GLU A 62 -0.81 3.13 17.60
N LEU A 63 -1.75 3.99 17.96
CA LEU A 63 -3.01 3.60 18.62
C LEU A 63 -3.83 2.62 17.79
N TRP A 64 -3.86 2.81 16.48
CA TRP A 64 -4.53 1.87 15.57
C TRP A 64 -3.83 0.51 15.57
N ALA A 65 -2.51 0.49 15.46
CA ALA A 65 -1.72 -0.74 15.47
C ALA A 65 -1.87 -1.50 16.79
N ASP A 66 -1.76 -0.82 17.95
CA ASP A 66 -1.93 -1.43 19.28
C ASP A 66 -3.29 -2.14 19.38
N ARG A 67 -4.36 -1.47 18.92
CA ARG A 67 -5.69 -2.05 18.91
C ARG A 67 -5.80 -3.27 17.99
N VAL A 68 -5.23 -3.18 16.78
CA VAL A 68 -5.24 -4.28 15.82
C VAL A 68 -4.44 -5.47 16.36
N LEU A 69 -3.25 -5.24 16.88
CA LEU A 69 -2.38 -6.28 17.44
C LEU A 69 -3.03 -6.95 18.66
N GLY A 70 -3.73 -6.19 19.48
CA GLY A 70 -4.47 -6.74 20.64
C GLY A 70 -5.68 -7.60 20.25
N LEU A 71 -6.35 -7.28 19.16
CA LEU A 71 -7.57 -8.01 18.71
C LEU A 71 -7.29 -9.14 17.72
N GLN A 72 -6.37 -8.93 16.79
CA GLN A 72 -6.13 -9.82 15.65
C GLN A 72 -4.75 -10.48 15.66
N GLY A 73 -3.85 -9.98 16.51
CA GLY A 73 -2.44 -10.37 16.50
C GLY A 73 -1.65 -9.71 15.37
N ALA A 74 -0.39 -10.12 15.20
CA ALA A 74 0.48 -9.59 14.15
C ALA A 74 -0.05 -9.99 12.75
N PRO A 75 -0.02 -9.09 11.75
CA PRO A 75 -0.52 -9.38 10.41
C PRO A 75 0.36 -10.39 9.67
N ASP A 76 -0.26 -11.29 8.91
CA ASP A 76 0.46 -12.18 7.99
C ASP A 76 0.96 -11.41 6.76
N LEU A 77 0.18 -10.41 6.32
CA LEU A 77 0.48 -9.56 5.18
C LEU A 77 0.19 -8.10 5.54
N LEU A 78 1.19 -7.23 5.42
CA LEU A 78 1.10 -5.79 5.63
C LEU A 78 1.26 -5.06 4.31
N LEU A 79 0.19 -4.42 3.82
CA LEU A 79 0.14 -3.72 2.54
C LEU A 79 0.15 -2.20 2.73
N ASN A 80 1.29 -1.57 2.51
CA ASN A 80 1.44 -0.12 2.46
C ASN A 80 1.04 0.40 1.09
N ASN A 81 -0.29 0.60 0.89
CA ASN A 81 -0.88 1.03 -0.38
C ASN A 81 -1.26 2.52 -0.39
N ALA A 82 -1.48 3.16 0.76
CA ALA A 82 -1.84 4.57 0.81
C ALA A 82 -0.79 5.44 0.12
N ALA A 83 -1.21 6.20 -0.90
CA ALA A 83 -0.34 7.09 -1.65
C ALA A 83 -1.10 8.29 -2.22
N LEU A 84 -0.34 9.32 -2.56
CA LEU A 84 -0.76 10.48 -3.33
C LEU A 84 0.09 10.61 -4.58
N MET A 85 -0.43 11.33 -5.58
CA MET A 85 0.25 11.73 -6.78
C MET A 85 0.02 13.22 -7.01
N ASN A 86 0.99 13.93 -7.57
CA ASN A 86 0.82 15.33 -7.91
C ASN A 86 -0.04 15.51 -9.18
N ALA A 87 -0.69 16.66 -9.30
CA ALA A 87 -1.21 17.08 -10.58
C ALA A 87 -0.05 17.24 -11.58
N PRO A 88 -0.19 16.78 -12.84
CA PRO A 88 0.90 16.86 -13.82
C PRO A 88 1.37 18.30 -14.00
N ALA A 89 2.65 18.53 -13.71
CA ALA A 89 3.30 19.83 -13.88
C ALA A 89 4.83 19.66 -13.90
N PRO A 90 5.57 20.50 -14.65
CA PRO A 90 7.01 20.58 -14.51
C PRO A 90 7.41 20.86 -13.07
N LEU A 91 8.49 20.20 -12.58
CA LEU A 91 8.90 20.24 -11.17
C LEU A 91 8.94 21.66 -10.57
N TRP A 92 9.44 22.61 -11.32
CA TRP A 92 9.56 24.03 -10.86
C TRP A 92 8.21 24.77 -10.75
N ARG A 93 7.09 24.13 -11.15
CA ARG A 93 5.71 24.64 -11.01
C ARG A 93 4.91 23.88 -9.96
N VAL A 94 5.40 22.74 -9.47
CA VAL A 94 4.73 21.98 -8.40
C VAL A 94 4.78 22.80 -7.11
N PRO A 95 3.65 23.08 -6.45
CA PRO A 95 3.63 23.80 -5.17
C PRO A 95 4.45 23.04 -4.10
N ALA A 96 5.26 23.76 -3.33
CA ALA A 96 6.10 23.15 -2.27
C ALA A 96 5.25 22.35 -1.25
N ALA A 97 4.05 22.83 -0.91
CA ALA A 97 3.15 22.12 0.00
C ALA A 97 2.65 20.78 -0.58
N GLU A 98 2.39 20.72 -1.90
CA GLU A 98 2.00 19.48 -2.58
C GLU A 98 3.15 18.47 -2.57
N PHE A 99 4.37 18.94 -2.88
CA PHE A 99 5.57 18.11 -2.82
C PHE A 99 5.78 17.55 -1.41
N SER A 100 5.76 18.41 -0.37
CA SER A 100 5.94 18.00 1.02
C SER A 100 4.88 16.98 1.45
N ARG A 101 3.60 17.25 1.09
CA ARG A 101 2.51 16.33 1.42
C ARG A 101 2.68 14.94 0.80
N MET A 102 3.24 14.87 -0.40
CA MET A 102 3.54 13.60 -1.04
C MET A 102 4.62 12.81 -0.31
N ILE A 103 5.71 13.48 0.10
CA ILE A 103 6.76 12.86 0.93
C ILE A 103 6.17 12.35 2.25
N GLU A 104 5.35 13.15 2.91
CA GLU A 104 4.69 12.77 4.16
C GLU A 104 3.85 11.51 4.02
N VAL A 105 3.02 11.43 2.98
CA VAL A 105 2.12 10.28 2.80
C VAL A 105 2.86 9.08 2.24
N ASN A 106 3.59 9.26 1.12
CA ASN A 106 4.13 8.15 0.35
C ASN A 106 5.40 7.55 0.96
N LEU A 107 6.09 8.29 1.82
CA LEU A 107 7.34 7.83 2.43
C LEU A 107 7.25 7.79 3.96
N ALA A 108 7.04 8.92 4.63
CA ALA A 108 6.97 8.97 6.08
C ALA A 108 5.78 8.14 6.61
N GLY A 109 4.62 8.17 5.94
CA GLY A 109 3.45 7.37 6.28
C GLY A 109 3.72 5.87 6.22
N VAL A 110 4.45 5.40 5.20
CA VAL A 110 4.89 4.00 5.09
C VAL A 110 5.81 3.64 6.25
N ALA A 111 6.79 4.48 6.57
CA ALA A 111 7.70 4.25 7.70
C ALA A 111 6.97 4.23 9.06
N ASN A 112 5.92 5.06 9.25
CA ASN A 112 5.09 5.04 10.46
C ASN A 112 4.39 3.69 10.64
N VAL A 113 3.79 3.16 9.57
CA VAL A 113 3.08 1.88 9.59
C VAL A 113 4.06 0.72 9.80
N ILE A 114 5.22 0.73 9.16
CA ILE A 114 6.29 -0.26 9.37
C ILE A 114 6.70 -0.28 10.85
N ARG A 115 7.00 0.89 11.45
CA ARG A 115 7.39 0.98 12.87
C ARG A 115 6.32 0.44 13.81
N ALA A 116 5.05 0.61 13.49
CA ALA A 116 3.94 0.19 14.33
C ALA A 116 3.64 -1.32 14.28
N PHE A 117 3.83 -1.96 13.12
CA PHE A 117 3.43 -3.36 12.95
C PHE A 117 4.59 -4.35 12.87
N VAL A 118 5.72 -3.98 12.25
CA VAL A 118 6.82 -4.92 11.98
C VAL A 118 7.46 -5.50 13.25
N PRO A 119 7.61 -4.77 14.38
CA PRO A 119 8.11 -5.38 15.60
C PRO A 119 7.30 -6.60 16.06
N ALA A 120 5.98 -6.54 15.98
CA ALA A 120 5.12 -7.69 16.32
C ALA A 120 5.22 -8.83 15.30
N MET A 121 5.42 -8.52 14.01
CA MET A 121 5.68 -9.53 12.97
C MET A 121 7.02 -10.25 13.23
N ILE A 122 8.07 -9.49 13.61
CA ILE A 122 9.37 -10.05 14.00
C ILE A 122 9.23 -10.94 15.24
N ALA A 123 8.53 -10.50 16.26
CA ALA A 123 8.30 -11.29 17.48
C ALA A 123 7.56 -12.61 17.17
N ARG A 124 6.66 -12.62 16.18
CA ARG A 124 5.98 -13.82 15.71
C ARG A 124 6.86 -14.70 14.80
N GLY A 125 7.92 -14.17 14.21
CA GLY A 125 8.87 -14.86 13.35
C GLY A 125 8.37 -15.15 11.92
N LYS A 126 7.28 -14.50 11.46
CA LYS A 126 6.76 -14.68 10.10
C LYS A 126 5.93 -13.46 9.64
N GLY A 127 5.91 -13.25 8.34
CA GLY A 127 5.05 -12.24 7.70
C GLY A 127 5.69 -11.58 6.49
N VAL A 128 4.87 -10.95 5.69
CA VAL A 128 5.29 -10.25 4.48
C VAL A 128 4.85 -8.79 4.55
N VAL A 129 5.80 -7.88 4.31
CA VAL A 129 5.55 -6.44 4.15
C VAL A 129 5.63 -6.12 2.66
N VAL A 130 4.57 -5.57 2.09
CA VAL A 130 4.55 -5.11 0.71
C VAL A 130 4.38 -3.60 0.68
N ASN A 131 5.36 -2.90 0.17
CA ASN A 131 5.30 -1.47 -0.06
C ASN A 131 4.98 -1.21 -1.53
N PHE A 132 3.83 -0.59 -1.81
CA PHE A 132 3.42 -0.30 -3.17
C PHE A 132 4.34 0.74 -3.81
N SER A 133 5.14 0.28 -4.75
CA SER A 133 5.98 1.05 -5.65
C SER A 133 5.18 1.43 -6.92
N SER A 134 5.84 1.50 -8.04
CA SER A 134 5.30 1.83 -9.37
C SER A 134 6.35 1.47 -10.42
N GLY A 135 5.98 1.35 -11.70
CA GLY A 135 6.94 1.45 -12.80
C GLY A 135 7.79 2.72 -12.71
N TRP A 136 7.22 3.82 -12.20
CA TRP A 136 7.95 5.07 -11.94
C TRP A 136 8.80 5.07 -10.64
N GLY A 137 8.91 3.96 -9.96
CA GLY A 137 9.95 3.69 -8.94
C GLY A 137 11.22 3.07 -9.54
N ARG A 138 11.19 2.69 -10.83
CA ARG A 138 12.30 2.07 -11.60
C ARG A 138 12.58 2.80 -12.90
N SER A 139 11.68 3.67 -13.32
CA SER A 139 11.77 4.58 -14.47
C SER A 139 11.30 5.96 -14.07
N VAL A 140 11.24 6.90 -15.00
CA VAL A 140 10.80 8.28 -14.76
C VAL A 140 9.86 8.75 -15.86
N SER A 141 9.04 9.76 -15.55
CA SER A 141 8.21 10.46 -16.52
C SER A 141 8.23 11.98 -16.24
N PRO A 142 8.13 12.83 -17.26
CA PRO A 142 7.96 14.26 -17.06
C PRO A 142 6.69 14.56 -16.28
N GLU A 143 6.62 15.72 -15.67
CA GLU A 143 5.45 16.30 -14.95
C GLU A 143 5.03 15.56 -13.67
N VAL A 144 5.60 14.38 -13.36
CA VAL A 144 5.34 13.62 -12.14
C VAL A 144 6.61 13.37 -11.31
N ALA A 145 7.60 14.25 -11.44
CA ALA A 145 8.89 14.11 -10.77
C ALA A 145 8.77 13.93 -9.23
N PRO A 146 7.89 14.62 -8.48
CA PRO A 146 7.71 14.36 -7.06
C PRO A 146 7.22 12.94 -6.77
N TYR A 147 6.28 12.42 -7.57
CA TYR A 147 5.80 11.05 -7.42
C TYR A 147 6.89 10.03 -7.72
N CYS A 148 7.62 10.19 -8.83
CA CYS A 148 8.78 9.36 -9.15
C CYS A 148 9.77 9.31 -7.99
N ALA A 149 10.14 10.48 -7.44
CA ALA A 149 11.07 10.55 -6.30
C ALA A 149 10.58 9.73 -5.10
N THR A 150 9.27 9.81 -4.76
CA THR A 150 8.73 9.00 -3.66
C THR A 150 8.77 7.50 -3.96
N LYS A 151 8.52 7.09 -5.21
CA LYS A 151 8.50 5.67 -5.58
C LYS A 151 9.91 5.08 -5.68
N TRP A 152 10.89 5.83 -6.14
CA TRP A 152 12.31 5.47 -6.03
C TRP A 152 12.75 5.33 -4.56
N ALA A 153 12.30 6.25 -3.70
CA ALA A 153 12.57 6.16 -2.26
C ALA A 153 11.94 4.90 -1.64
N ILE A 154 10.73 4.50 -2.05
CA ILE A 154 10.08 3.26 -1.59
C ILE A 154 10.84 2.01 -2.03
N GLU A 155 11.39 1.96 -3.25
CA GLU A 155 12.25 0.86 -3.69
C GLU A 155 13.47 0.72 -2.76
N GLY A 156 14.18 1.84 -2.50
CA GLY A 156 15.36 1.85 -1.62
C GLY A 156 15.02 1.50 -0.16
N LEU A 157 13.98 2.15 0.41
CA LEU A 157 13.52 1.87 1.78
C LEU A 157 13.18 0.40 1.97
N THR A 158 12.47 -0.19 1.00
CA THR A 158 11.99 -1.57 1.12
C THR A 158 13.13 -2.58 1.02
N LYS A 159 14.10 -2.34 0.12
CA LYS A 159 15.30 -3.17 0.01
C LYS A 159 16.17 -3.10 1.26
N ALA A 160 16.35 -1.90 1.83
CA ALA A 160 17.07 -1.75 3.10
C ALA A 160 16.35 -2.49 4.24
N LEU A 161 15.03 -2.35 4.34
CA LEU A 161 14.23 -3.10 5.32
C LEU A 161 14.40 -4.62 5.14
N ALA A 162 14.45 -5.11 3.89
CA ALA A 162 14.62 -6.52 3.61
C ALA A 162 15.94 -7.09 4.18
N GLU A 163 17.01 -6.30 4.15
CA GLU A 163 18.32 -6.68 4.73
C GLU A 163 18.29 -6.70 6.28
N GLU A 164 17.38 -5.93 6.89
CA GLU A 164 17.23 -5.84 8.35
C GLU A 164 16.30 -6.90 8.94
N LEU A 165 15.41 -7.50 8.11
CA LEU A 165 14.43 -8.46 8.58
C LEU A 165 15.07 -9.82 8.89
N PRO A 166 14.71 -10.48 10.03
CA PRO A 166 15.15 -11.83 10.31
C PRO A 166 14.49 -12.85 9.37
N ALA A 167 15.10 -14.03 9.30
CA ALA A 167 14.54 -15.16 8.54
C ALA A 167 13.07 -15.43 8.92
N GLY A 168 12.27 -15.79 7.91
CA GLY A 168 10.81 -16.00 8.06
C GLY A 168 9.96 -14.79 7.70
N LEU A 169 10.56 -13.60 7.55
CA LEU A 169 9.89 -12.40 7.06
C LEU A 169 10.38 -12.02 5.67
N ALA A 170 9.59 -11.16 4.99
CA ALA A 170 10.01 -10.55 3.73
C ALA A 170 9.50 -9.10 3.64
N ALA A 171 10.28 -8.24 2.98
CA ALA A 171 9.85 -6.91 2.54
C ALA A 171 10.02 -6.80 1.02
N ILE A 172 8.95 -6.38 0.33
CA ILE A 172 8.86 -6.45 -1.14
C ILE A 172 8.36 -5.12 -1.67
N PRO A 173 9.13 -4.41 -2.50
CA PRO A 173 8.62 -3.28 -3.27
C PRO A 173 7.84 -3.82 -4.47
N LEU A 174 6.54 -3.48 -4.56
CA LEU A 174 5.63 -4.00 -5.56
C LEU A 174 5.17 -2.94 -6.55
N ASN A 175 5.44 -3.15 -7.83
CA ASN A 175 4.77 -2.42 -8.89
C ASN A 175 3.38 -3.06 -9.16
N PRO A 176 2.26 -2.35 -8.96
CA PRO A 176 0.93 -2.89 -9.24
C PRO A 176 0.63 -3.01 -10.74
N GLY A 177 1.44 -2.42 -11.62
CA GLY A 177 1.13 -2.20 -13.02
C GLY A 177 0.32 -0.93 -13.25
N ILE A 178 -0.31 -0.82 -14.42
CA ILE A 178 -1.13 0.33 -14.82
C ILE A 178 -2.60 -0.08 -14.69
N ILE A 179 -3.35 0.61 -13.81
CA ILE A 179 -4.74 0.27 -13.47
C ILE A 179 -5.61 1.52 -13.53
N ASP A 180 -6.79 1.43 -14.13
CA ASP A 180 -7.78 2.50 -14.27
C ASP A 180 -8.33 2.93 -12.90
N THR A 181 -7.60 3.82 -12.23
CA THR A 181 -7.95 4.43 -10.95
C THR A 181 -8.14 5.94 -11.11
N ASP A 182 -8.78 6.58 -10.14
CA ASP A 182 -8.87 8.06 -10.12
C ASP A 182 -7.47 8.70 -10.13
N MET A 183 -6.49 8.06 -9.50
CA MET A 183 -5.09 8.50 -9.52
C MET A 183 -4.51 8.45 -10.94
N LEU A 184 -4.73 7.38 -11.69
CA LEU A 184 -4.27 7.30 -13.08
C LEU A 184 -5.00 8.30 -13.97
N ARG A 185 -6.32 8.42 -13.80
CA ARG A 185 -7.15 9.39 -14.55
C ARG A 185 -6.73 10.83 -14.34
N SER A 186 -6.22 11.19 -13.16
CA SER A 186 -5.70 12.54 -12.91
C SER A 186 -4.46 12.89 -13.75
N CYS A 187 -3.73 11.89 -14.27
CA CYS A 187 -2.54 12.07 -15.11
C CYS A 187 -2.79 11.78 -16.59
N TRP A 188 -3.55 10.73 -16.89
CA TRP A 188 -3.73 10.24 -18.26
C TRP A 188 -5.13 10.52 -18.81
N GLY A 189 -6.02 11.17 -18.04
CA GLY A 189 -7.36 11.51 -18.49
C GLY A 189 -8.12 10.27 -18.98
N GLY A 190 -8.71 10.36 -20.18
CA GLY A 190 -9.52 9.29 -20.77
C GLY A 190 -8.74 8.02 -21.14
N GLU A 191 -7.43 8.11 -21.37
CA GLU A 191 -6.59 6.95 -21.75
C GLU A 191 -6.51 5.92 -20.62
N ALA A 192 -6.70 6.34 -19.37
CA ALA A 192 -6.75 5.44 -18.22
C ALA A 192 -7.79 4.31 -18.40
N SER A 193 -8.88 4.57 -19.12
CA SER A 193 -9.96 3.59 -19.36
C SER A 193 -9.55 2.39 -20.20
N GLN A 194 -8.40 2.43 -20.88
CA GLN A 194 -7.84 1.32 -21.64
C GLN A 194 -7.20 0.25 -20.76
N HIS A 195 -7.02 0.55 -19.46
CA HIS A 195 -6.39 -0.34 -18.50
C HIS A 195 -7.42 -1.09 -17.63
N PRO A 196 -7.04 -2.22 -17.01
CA PRO A 196 -7.93 -2.98 -16.14
C PRO A 196 -8.50 -2.12 -15.01
N LYS A 197 -9.77 -2.31 -14.68
CA LYS A 197 -10.38 -1.71 -13.49
C LYS A 197 -9.82 -2.35 -12.20
N PRO A 198 -9.85 -1.65 -11.05
CA PRO A 198 -9.33 -2.15 -9.79
C PRO A 198 -9.87 -3.53 -9.38
N ASP A 199 -11.16 -3.79 -9.59
CA ASP A 199 -11.78 -5.07 -9.21
C ASP A 199 -11.30 -6.24 -10.09
N ALA A 200 -11.07 -5.99 -11.39
CA ALA A 200 -10.51 -7.00 -12.29
C ALA A 200 -9.04 -7.28 -11.95
N TRP A 201 -8.27 -6.22 -11.66
CA TRP A 201 -6.89 -6.32 -11.23
C TRP A 201 -6.76 -7.06 -9.90
N ALA A 202 -7.62 -6.78 -8.90
CA ALA A 202 -7.56 -7.40 -7.59
C ALA A 202 -7.71 -8.92 -7.64
N LYS A 203 -8.48 -9.45 -8.59
CA LYS A 203 -8.62 -10.92 -8.80
C LYS A 203 -7.31 -11.60 -9.19
N VAL A 204 -6.40 -10.88 -9.83
CA VAL A 204 -5.06 -11.37 -10.16
C VAL A 204 -4.06 -11.05 -9.05
N ALA A 205 -4.15 -9.83 -8.51
CA ALA A 205 -3.20 -9.35 -7.52
C ALA A 205 -3.35 -10.04 -6.14
N ALA A 206 -4.58 -10.34 -5.71
CA ALA A 206 -4.77 -10.95 -4.39
C ALA A 206 -4.15 -12.36 -4.29
N PRO A 207 -4.36 -13.32 -5.22
CA PRO A 207 -3.65 -14.59 -5.20
C PRO A 207 -2.13 -14.44 -5.31
N PHE A 208 -1.65 -13.50 -6.12
CA PHE A 208 -0.21 -13.20 -6.23
C PHE A 208 0.36 -12.75 -4.88
N LEU A 209 -0.29 -11.79 -4.22
CA LEU A 209 0.12 -11.29 -2.90
C LEU A 209 0.08 -12.36 -1.81
N LEU A 210 -0.90 -13.26 -1.84
CA LEU A 210 -1.01 -14.40 -0.90
C LEU A 210 0.08 -15.45 -1.12
N GLY A 211 0.66 -15.53 -2.31
CA GLY A 211 1.77 -16.43 -2.63
C GLY A 211 3.16 -15.91 -2.24
N LEU A 212 3.29 -14.64 -1.85
CA LEU A 212 4.56 -14.05 -1.47
C LEU A 212 5.09 -14.62 -0.15
N GLY A 213 6.40 -14.75 -0.05
CA GLY A 213 7.04 -15.30 1.13
C GLY A 213 8.51 -14.92 1.27
N PRO A 214 9.23 -15.56 2.21
CA PRO A 214 10.64 -15.25 2.49
C PRO A 214 11.58 -15.38 1.28
N ALA A 215 11.25 -16.21 0.29
CA ALA A 215 12.02 -16.37 -0.95
C ALA A 215 11.98 -15.11 -1.85
N ASP A 216 11.01 -14.21 -1.61
CA ASP A 216 10.82 -12.98 -2.38
C ASP A 216 11.42 -11.75 -1.69
N ASN A 217 12.08 -11.95 -0.54
CA ASN A 217 12.62 -10.85 0.26
C ASN A 217 13.58 -9.97 -0.56
N GLY A 218 13.36 -8.66 -0.54
CA GLY A 218 14.18 -7.66 -1.27
C GLY A 218 13.96 -7.60 -2.79
N ARG A 219 13.18 -8.53 -3.36
CA ARG A 219 12.93 -8.55 -4.82
C ARG A 219 11.93 -7.46 -5.21
N SER A 220 12.28 -6.70 -6.22
CA SER A 220 11.35 -5.75 -6.86
C SER A 220 10.42 -6.52 -7.79
N LEU A 221 9.15 -6.68 -7.39
CA LEU A 221 8.18 -7.48 -8.15
C LEU A 221 7.14 -6.62 -8.85
N THR A 222 6.52 -7.20 -9.90
CA THR A 222 5.39 -6.61 -10.63
C THR A 222 4.22 -7.60 -10.63
N VAL A 223 2.98 -7.12 -10.36
CA VAL A 223 1.77 -7.96 -10.42
C VAL A 223 1.56 -8.47 -11.84
N GLY A 224 1.38 -9.79 -11.98
CA GLY A 224 1.16 -10.42 -13.28
C GLY A 224 2.42 -10.91 -13.98
N GLY A 225 3.59 -10.75 -13.36
CA GLY A 225 4.84 -11.33 -13.85
C GLY A 225 5.40 -10.60 -15.08
N GLY A 226 6.24 -9.65 -14.84
CA GLY A 226 7.20 -9.05 -15.75
C GLY A 226 8.36 -8.62 -14.88
N ASP A 227 9.52 -9.19 -15.04
CA ASP A 227 10.76 -8.56 -14.57
C ASP A 227 10.97 -7.37 -15.51
N ASP A 228 10.85 -6.13 -14.97
CA ASP A 228 11.23 -4.88 -15.66
C ASP A 228 12.74 -4.69 -15.56
#